data_9b913775aec215c78b4fdc119c42a0b4
#
_entry.id   9b913775aec215c78b4fdc119c42a0b4
#
_cell.length_a   1.000
_cell.length_b   1.000
_cell.length_c   1.000
_cell.angle_alpha   90.00
_cell.angle_beta   90.00
_cell.angle_gamma   90.00
#
_symmetry.space_group_name_H-M   'P 1'
#
loop_
_entity.id
_entity.type
_entity.pdbx_description
1 polymer ?
#
loop_
_entity_poly.entity_id
_entity_poly.type
_entity_poly.pdbx_seq_one_letter_code
_entity_poly.pdbx_strand_id
1 'polypeptide(L)'
;MLGLQFETSTSWAVIAEDNLEQILTDHAFAEQKASANAISIIINYSEETALVKDMTTIALEELEHFKMVHELMTKRGMVLGREQHNDYAKSLQKFFPKTKD
;
A
#
# COMPACT_ATOMS: atom_id res chain seq x y z
N MET A 1 -7.58 -2.79 9.45
CA MET A 1 -7.42 -2.39 9.23
C MET A 1 -7.07 -1.59 9.06
N LEU A 2 -6.88 -1.37 8.86
CA LEU A 2 -6.45 -0.66 8.64
C LEU A 2 -6.94 0.33 8.65
N GLY A 3 -7.34 0.51 9.11
CA GLY A 3 -7.65 1.59 9.33
C GLY A 3 -8.15 2.40 8.51
N LEU A 4 -8.69 2.24 7.95
CA LEU A 4 -9.09 2.95 7.15
C LEU A 4 -10.20 3.49 7.44
N GLN A 5 -10.33 4.11 8.32
CA GLN A 5 -11.33 4.63 8.67
C GLN A 5 -11.51 5.80 8.19
N PHE A 6 -12.06 6.19 7.40
CA PHE A 6 -12.29 7.35 6.85
C PHE A 6 -13.45 7.88 7.45
N GLU A 7 -13.67 8.00 8.61
CA GLU A 7 -14.67 8.31 9.15
C GLU A 7 -14.87 9.32 9.41
N THR A 8 -14.77 10.09 9.25
CA THR A 8 -15.40 10.66 9.47
C THR A 8 -15.54 11.75 10.12
N SER A 9 -14.64 12.28 10.52
CA SER A 9 -14.77 13.50 11.22
C SER A 9 -14.81 14.62 10.23
N THR A 10 -15.42 15.69 10.62
CA THR A 10 -15.49 16.85 9.78
C THR A 10 -14.10 17.40 9.47
N SER A 11 -13.25 17.37 10.47
CA SER A 11 -11.90 17.91 10.24
C SER A 11 -11.14 17.07 9.24
N TRP A 12 -11.36 15.76 9.25
CA TRP A 12 -10.71 14.94 8.26
C TRP A 12 -11.21 15.26 6.87
N ALA A 13 -12.51 15.51 6.75
CA ALA A 13 -13.07 15.83 5.44
C ALA A 13 -12.50 17.13 4.88
N VAL A 14 -12.31 18.12 5.74
CA VAL A 14 -11.74 19.39 5.29
C VAL A 14 -10.29 19.20 4.84
N ILE A 15 -9.53 18.45 5.63
CA ILE A 15 -8.15 18.19 5.26
C ILE A 15 -8.07 17.41 3.95
N ALA A 16 -8.96 16.44 3.79
CA ALA A 16 -8.96 15.64 2.59
C ALA A 16 -9.27 16.47 1.36
N GLU A 17 -10.20 17.44 1.53
CA GLU A 17 -10.54 18.29 0.41
C GLU A 17 -9.35 19.09 -0.05
N ASP A 18 -8.59 19.66 0.88
CA ASP A 18 -7.48 20.50 0.54
C ASP A 18 -6.29 19.72 0.02
N ASN A 19 -6.12 18.49 0.50
CA ASN A 19 -4.94 17.72 0.16
C ASN A 19 -5.27 16.36 -0.39
N LEU A 20 -6.41 16.22 -1.02
CA LEU A 20 -6.90 14.92 -1.42
C LEU A 20 -5.94 14.18 -2.32
N GLU A 21 -5.33 14.87 -3.27
CA GLU A 21 -4.43 14.17 -4.17
C GLU A 21 -3.24 13.59 -3.44
N GLN A 22 -2.69 14.37 -2.50
CA GLN A 22 -1.55 13.88 -1.75
C GLN A 22 -1.95 12.73 -0.85
N ILE A 23 -3.12 12.83 -0.23
CA ILE A 23 -3.60 11.78 0.66
C ILE A 23 -3.84 10.49 -0.11
N LEU A 24 -4.47 10.58 -1.27
CA LEU A 24 -4.73 9.39 -2.07
C LEU A 24 -3.43 8.77 -2.56
N THR A 25 -2.48 9.60 -2.98
CA THR A 25 -1.21 9.10 -3.44
C THR A 25 -0.47 8.37 -2.31
N ASP A 26 -0.42 9.00 -1.14
CA ASP A 26 0.25 8.39 0.00
C ASP A 26 -0.42 7.09 0.40
N HIS A 27 -1.75 7.08 0.35
CA HIS A 27 -2.48 5.88 0.70
C HIS A 27 -2.21 4.76 -0.29
N ALA A 28 -2.18 5.09 -1.58
CA ALA A 28 -1.91 4.08 -2.60
C ALA A 28 -0.55 3.44 -2.37
N PHE A 29 0.47 4.27 -2.06
CA PHE A 29 1.79 3.72 -1.81
C PHE A 29 1.84 2.92 -0.52
N ALA A 30 1.07 3.31 0.49
CA ALA A 30 1.02 2.55 1.73
C ALA A 30 0.45 1.15 1.49
N GLU A 31 -0.61 1.05 0.70
CA GLU A 31 -1.19 -0.25 0.41
C GLU A 31 -0.25 -1.09 -0.45
N GLN A 32 0.45 -0.44 -1.37
CA GLN A 32 1.40 -1.12 -2.20
C GLN A 32 2.52 -1.70 -1.33
N LYS A 33 3.00 -0.91 -0.39
CA LYS A 33 4.04 -1.36 0.51
C LYS A 33 3.57 -2.52 1.37
N ALA A 34 2.34 -2.44 1.88
CA ALA A 34 1.82 -3.49 2.74
C ALA A 34 1.72 -4.80 1.96
N SER A 35 1.25 -4.73 0.71
CA SER A 35 1.15 -5.92 -0.11
C SER A 35 2.54 -6.49 -0.40
N ALA A 36 3.49 -5.63 -0.72
CA ALA A 36 4.85 -6.07 -1.01
C ALA A 36 5.50 -6.70 0.21
N ASN A 37 5.25 -6.15 1.39
CA ASN A 37 5.79 -6.72 2.62
C ASN A 37 5.25 -8.13 2.83
N ALA A 38 3.96 -8.33 2.62
CA ALA A 38 3.38 -9.66 2.79
C ALA A 38 3.98 -10.64 1.80
N ILE A 39 4.19 -10.21 0.57
CA ILE A 39 4.79 -11.06 -0.45
C ILE A 39 6.23 -11.41 -0.06
N SER A 40 6.95 -10.45 0.49
CA SER A 40 8.31 -10.69 0.92
C SER A 40 8.36 -11.75 2.00
N ILE A 41 7.40 -11.72 2.91
CA ILE A 41 7.35 -12.74 3.96
C ILE A 41 7.10 -14.10 3.35
N ILE A 42 6.21 -14.19 2.36
CA ILE A 42 5.97 -15.45 1.68
C ILE A 42 7.26 -15.97 1.07
N ILE A 43 8.01 -15.10 0.44
CA ILE A 43 9.25 -15.51 -0.20
C ILE A 43 10.26 -16.02 0.81
N ASN A 44 10.38 -15.32 1.92
CA ASN A 44 11.40 -15.67 2.89
C ASN A 44 11.04 -16.82 3.83
N TYR A 45 9.75 -17.13 3.92
CA TYR A 45 9.31 -18.20 4.80
C TYR A 45 8.42 -19.17 4.05
N SER A 46 8.84 -19.51 2.85
CA SER A 46 7.99 -20.27 1.93
C SER A 46 7.65 -21.66 2.45
N GLU A 47 8.39 -22.15 3.44
CA GLU A 47 8.09 -23.47 3.96
C GLU A 47 7.09 -23.43 5.10
N GLU A 48 6.74 -22.26 5.58
CA GLU A 48 5.81 -22.13 6.69
C GLU A 48 4.41 -22.02 6.13
N THR A 49 3.80 -23.13 5.88
CA THR A 49 2.53 -23.15 5.16
C THR A 49 1.45 -22.25 5.75
N ALA A 50 1.30 -22.29 7.06
CA ALA A 50 0.26 -21.46 7.67
C ALA A 50 0.55 -19.97 7.49
N LEU A 51 1.81 -19.60 7.63
CA LEU A 51 2.20 -18.21 7.45
C LEU A 51 2.01 -17.78 6.00
N VAL A 52 2.36 -18.66 5.07
CA VAL A 52 2.18 -18.35 3.66
C VAL A 52 0.71 -18.09 3.35
N LYS A 53 -0.17 -18.91 3.91
CA LYS A 53 -1.60 -18.70 3.67
C LYS A 53 -2.07 -17.38 4.24
N ASP A 54 -1.63 -17.06 5.45
CA ASP A 54 -2.04 -15.82 6.06
C ASP A 54 -1.52 -14.61 5.29
N MET A 55 -0.28 -14.68 4.87
CA MET A 55 0.31 -13.56 4.14
C MET A 55 -0.30 -13.41 2.75
N THR A 56 -0.70 -14.53 2.15
CA THR A 56 -1.38 -14.46 0.86
C THR A 56 -2.70 -13.71 1.02
N THR A 57 -3.43 -14.01 2.08
CA THR A 57 -4.69 -13.32 2.34
C THR A 57 -4.46 -11.83 2.55
N ILE A 58 -3.45 -11.50 3.34
CA ILE A 58 -3.14 -10.10 3.60
C ILE A 58 -2.72 -9.39 2.31
N ALA A 59 -1.86 -10.03 1.51
CA ALA A 59 -1.41 -9.42 0.27
C ALA A 59 -2.58 -9.11 -0.65
N LEU A 60 -3.54 -10.05 -0.72
CA LEU A 60 -4.69 -9.84 -1.58
C LEU A 60 -5.59 -8.72 -1.05
N GLU A 61 -5.77 -8.65 0.26
CA GLU A 61 -6.57 -7.59 0.84
C GLU A 61 -5.94 -6.22 0.60
N GLU A 62 -4.64 -6.13 0.78
CA GLU A 62 -3.98 -4.84 0.59
C GLU A 62 -3.97 -4.45 -0.87
N LEU A 63 -3.85 -5.43 -1.76
CA LEU A 63 -3.88 -5.14 -3.18
C LEU A 63 -5.28 -4.71 -3.60
N GLU A 64 -6.30 -5.28 -2.99
CA GLU A 64 -7.66 -4.87 -3.26
C GLU A 64 -7.89 -3.42 -2.79
N HIS A 65 -7.35 -3.08 -1.63
CA HIS A 65 -7.43 -1.71 -1.15
C HIS A 65 -6.70 -0.76 -2.10
N PHE A 66 -5.54 -1.18 -2.57
CA PHE A 66 -4.78 -0.38 -3.53
C PHE A 66 -5.62 -0.14 -4.77
N LYS A 67 -6.28 -1.18 -5.26
CA LYS A 67 -7.12 -1.06 -6.45
C LYS A 67 -8.22 -0.03 -6.24
N MET A 68 -8.85 -0.05 -5.07
CA MET A 68 -9.92 0.88 -4.78
C MET A 68 -9.42 2.32 -4.74
N VAL A 69 -8.28 2.52 -4.10
CA VAL A 69 -7.70 3.87 -4.04
C VAL A 69 -7.29 4.33 -5.43
N HIS A 70 -6.69 3.44 -6.19
CA HIS A 70 -6.22 3.79 -7.52
C HIS A 70 -7.39 4.10 -8.45
N GLU A 71 -8.50 3.38 -8.29
CA GLU A 71 -9.67 3.67 -9.10
C GLU A 71 -10.22 5.05 -8.77
N LEU A 72 -10.19 5.41 -7.51
CA LEU A 72 -10.64 6.74 -7.12
C LEU A 72 -9.72 7.80 -7.69
N MET A 73 -8.42 7.56 -7.66
CA MET A 73 -7.46 8.48 -8.26
C MET A 73 -7.73 8.65 -9.74
N THR A 74 -7.96 7.54 -10.43
CA THR A 74 -8.21 7.57 -11.87
C THR A 74 -9.45 8.40 -12.19
N LYS A 75 -10.49 8.24 -11.39
CA LYS A 75 -11.71 9.01 -11.62
C LYS A 75 -11.48 10.49 -11.44
N ARG A 76 -10.50 10.87 -10.66
CA ARG A 76 -10.19 12.26 -10.44
C ARG A 76 -9.13 12.77 -11.42
N GLY A 77 -8.77 11.96 -12.40
CA GLY A 77 -7.79 12.37 -13.39
C GLY A 77 -6.37 12.34 -12.88
N MET A 78 -6.13 11.64 -11.79
CA MET A 78 -4.80 11.55 -11.23
C MET A 78 -4.06 10.35 -11.77
N VAL A 79 -2.74 10.45 -11.78
CA VAL A 79 -1.89 9.35 -12.20
C VAL A 79 -1.08 8.93 -10.98
N LEU A 80 -0.89 7.64 -10.79
CA LEU A 80 -0.16 7.18 -9.62
C LEU A 80 1.25 7.72 -9.60
N GLY A 81 1.95 7.67 -10.69
CA GLY A 81 3.30 8.19 -10.76
C GLY A 81 4.28 7.40 -9.91
N ARG A 82 5.39 8.04 -9.61
CA ARG A 82 6.40 7.42 -8.84
C ARG A 82 6.42 7.97 -7.47
N GLU A 83 6.90 7.17 -6.53
CA GLU A 83 7.10 7.65 -5.19
C GLU A 83 8.13 8.74 -5.24
N GLN A 84 7.82 9.87 -4.67
CA GLN A 84 8.72 11.00 -4.70
C GLN A 84 9.89 10.82 -3.77
N HIS A 85 9.67 10.12 -2.65
CA HIS A 85 10.72 9.99 -1.69
C HIS A 85 11.38 8.67 -1.83
N ASN A 86 12.65 8.65 -2.00
CA ASN A 86 13.37 7.41 -2.14
C ASN A 86 13.25 6.53 -0.92
N ASP A 87 12.80 7.07 0.18
CA ASP A 87 12.68 6.27 1.39
C ASP A 87 11.78 5.07 1.19
N TYR A 88 10.71 5.24 0.44
CA TYR A 88 9.80 4.16 0.21
C TYR A 88 10.48 3.03 -0.57
N ALA A 89 11.17 3.38 -1.63
CA ALA A 89 11.86 2.38 -2.44
C ALA A 89 12.94 1.69 -1.64
N LYS A 90 13.67 2.44 -0.82
CA LYS A 90 14.70 1.85 -0.01
C LYS A 90 14.12 0.88 1.00
N SER A 91 12.98 1.21 1.55
CA SER A 91 12.33 0.33 2.49
C SER A 91 11.96 -0.98 1.83
N LEU A 92 11.45 -0.92 0.60
CA LEU A 92 11.10 -2.13 -0.10
C LEU A 92 12.31 -2.97 -0.41
N GLN A 93 13.41 -2.35 -0.75
CA GLN A 93 14.61 -3.09 -1.07
C GLN A 93 15.08 -3.93 0.10
N LYS A 94 14.80 -3.50 1.30
CA LYS A 94 15.18 -4.27 2.47
C LYS A 94 14.44 -5.60 2.54
N PHE A 95 13.25 -5.65 1.94
CA PHE A 95 12.48 -6.88 1.98
C PHE A 95 12.77 -7.77 0.79
N PHE A 96 13.53 -7.31 -0.20
CA PHE A 96 13.85 -8.11 -1.37
C PHE A 96 15.34 -8.19 -1.47
N PRO A 97 15.91 -8.96 -0.62
CA PRO A 97 17.34 -9.05 -0.59
C PRO A 97 17.96 -9.48 -1.87
N LYS A 98 17.44 -9.96 -2.61
CA LYS A 98 17.90 -10.41 -3.62
C LYS A 98 18.39 -9.79 -4.46
N THR A 99 18.42 -9.35 -4.43
CA THR A 99 18.81 -8.66 -5.10
C THR A 99 19.88 -8.55 -5.49
N LYS A 100 20.15 -8.97 -5.49
CA LYS A 100 21.03 -8.80 -5.84
C LYS A 100 21.65 -8.89 -6.15
N ASP A 101 21.73 -9.19 -6.25
CA ASP A 101 22.22 -9.25 -6.54
C ASP A 101 22.44 -9.09 -6.87
#